data_5ac11d3d0ba6a42a2d32222154e05d44
#
_entry.id   5ac11d3d0ba6a42a2d32222154e05d44
#
_cell.length_a   1.000
_cell.length_b   1.000
_cell.length_c   1.000
_cell.angle_alpha   90.00
_cell.angle_beta   90.00
_cell.angle_gamma   90.00
#
_symmetry.space_group_name_H-M   'P 1'
#
loop_
_entity.id
_entity.type
_entity.pdbx_description
1 polymer ?
#
loop_
_entity_poly.entity_id
_entity_poly.type
_entity_poly.pdbx_seq_one_letter_code
_entity_poly.pdbx_strand_id
1 'polypeptide(L)'
;METRLISTDVLARYAGDAAQEVAGVSGLTREAAHVVGTAERADVVVHLELEWGAAAEDVSRRVQERVTEYLERMANLEVGSVDVVVERVGASPAKQ
;
A
#
# COMPACT_ATOMS: atom_id res chain seq x y z
N MET A 1 26.60 -14.46 13.64
CA MET A 1 25.48 -13.49 13.57
C MET A 1 24.67 -13.72 12.31
N GLU A 2 23.43 -13.88 12.49
CA GLU A 2 22.56 -14.17 11.37
C GLU A 2 21.90 -12.89 10.86
N THR A 3 21.94 -12.70 9.57
CA THR A 3 21.28 -11.56 8.95
C THR A 3 19.97 -12.04 8.38
N ARG A 4 18.90 -11.39 8.81
CA ARG A 4 17.59 -11.72 8.30
C ARG A 4 17.19 -10.72 7.25
N LEU A 5 16.94 -11.22 6.05
CA LEU A 5 16.53 -10.39 4.93
C LEU A 5 15.13 -10.79 4.54
N ILE A 6 14.27 -9.80 4.40
CA ILE A 6 12.91 -10.01 3.93
C ILE A 6 12.89 -9.59 2.47
N SER A 7 12.44 -10.48 1.61
CA SER A 7 12.43 -10.19 0.18
C SER A 7 11.46 -9.07 -0.14
N THR A 8 11.75 -8.36 -1.23
CA THR A 8 10.87 -7.29 -1.65
C THR A 8 9.49 -7.80 -2.02
N ASP A 9 9.40 -9.07 -2.47
CA ASP A 9 8.10 -9.67 -2.76
C ASP A 9 7.25 -9.80 -1.50
N VAL A 10 7.86 -10.19 -0.39
CA VAL A 10 7.15 -10.31 0.87
C VAL A 10 6.75 -8.94 1.39
N LEU A 11 7.67 -7.97 1.26
CA LEU A 11 7.36 -6.60 1.69
C LEU A 11 6.21 -6.03 0.87
N ALA A 12 6.19 -6.30 -0.43
CA ALA A 12 5.12 -5.84 -1.29
C ALA A 12 3.78 -6.45 -0.86
N ARG A 13 3.80 -7.72 -0.47
CA ARG A 13 2.58 -8.38 0.00
C ARG A 13 2.09 -7.74 1.29
N TYR A 14 3.00 -7.45 2.21
CA TYR A 14 2.63 -6.77 3.44
C TYR A 14 2.02 -5.40 3.14
N ALA A 15 2.65 -4.67 2.22
CA ALA A 15 2.15 -3.34 1.87
C ALA A 15 0.75 -3.42 1.27
N GLY A 16 0.53 -4.40 0.39
CA GLY A 16 -0.77 -4.58 -0.22
C GLY A 16 -1.84 -4.94 0.80
N ASP A 17 -1.50 -5.83 1.73
CA ASP A 17 -2.44 -6.23 2.76
C ASP A 17 -2.82 -5.04 3.63
N ALA A 18 -1.84 -4.24 4.00
CA ALA A 18 -2.10 -3.07 4.83
C ALA A 18 -2.99 -2.07 4.10
N ALA A 19 -2.73 -1.86 2.81
CA ALA A 19 -3.51 -0.92 2.03
C ALA A 19 -4.97 -1.36 1.93
N GLN A 20 -5.20 -2.66 1.79
CA GLN A 20 -6.56 -3.17 1.67
C GLN A 20 -7.39 -2.99 2.93
N GLU A 21 -6.74 -2.81 4.06
CA GLU A 21 -7.47 -2.61 5.32
C GLU A 21 -8.04 -1.21 5.46
N VAL A 22 -7.61 -0.29 4.62
CA VAL A 22 -8.04 1.10 4.74
C VAL A 22 -9.44 1.25 4.15
N ALA A 23 -10.32 1.89 4.90
CA ALA A 23 -11.68 2.14 4.41
C ALA A 23 -11.63 3.01 3.16
N GLY A 24 -12.42 2.66 2.16
CA GLY A 24 -12.43 3.37 0.89
C GLY A 24 -11.63 2.68 -0.19
N VAL A 25 -10.79 1.72 0.17
CA VAL A 25 -10.05 0.92 -0.80
C VAL A 25 -10.92 -0.29 -1.14
N SER A 26 -11.35 -0.38 -2.40
CA SER A 26 -12.18 -1.50 -2.82
C SER A 26 -11.36 -2.70 -3.22
N GLY A 27 -10.11 -2.48 -3.61
CA GLY A 27 -9.25 -3.57 -3.98
C GLY A 27 -7.90 -3.10 -4.47
N LEU A 28 -7.07 -4.05 -4.79
CA LEU A 28 -5.76 -3.79 -5.34
C LEU A 28 -5.78 -4.17 -6.82
N THR A 29 -4.98 -3.46 -7.60
CA THR A 29 -4.88 -3.79 -9.00
C THR A 29 -3.87 -4.91 -9.18
N ARG A 30 -3.66 -5.30 -10.44
CA ARG A 30 -2.81 -6.44 -10.76
C ARG A 30 -1.41 -6.31 -10.18
N GLU A 31 -0.82 -5.14 -10.33
CA GLU A 31 0.51 -4.90 -9.78
C GLU A 31 0.35 -4.09 -8.52
N ALA A 32 -0.18 -4.76 -7.52
CA ALA A 32 -0.67 -4.07 -6.34
C ALA A 32 0.39 -3.24 -5.62
N ALA A 33 1.59 -3.76 -5.49
CA ALA A 33 2.60 -3.04 -4.74
C ALA A 33 3.99 -3.40 -5.22
N HIS A 34 4.84 -2.38 -5.23
CA HIS A 34 6.26 -2.55 -5.53
C HIS A 34 7.06 -1.99 -4.39
N VAL A 35 8.12 -2.68 -4.03
CA VAL A 35 9.03 -2.22 -3.00
C VAL A 35 10.42 -2.17 -3.60
N VAL A 36 11.06 -1.02 -3.48
CA VAL A 36 12.42 -0.81 -3.95
C VAL A 36 13.25 -0.32 -2.79
N GLY A 37 14.42 -0.90 -2.60
CA GLY A 37 15.28 -0.42 -1.54
C GLY A 37 16.17 -1.51 -0.99
N THR A 38 16.72 -1.21 0.16
CA THR A 38 17.64 -2.13 0.85
C THR A 38 16.93 -2.76 2.03
N ALA A 39 17.66 -3.59 2.77
CA ALA A 39 17.13 -4.20 3.97
C ALA A 39 16.82 -3.18 5.06
N GLU A 40 17.37 -1.98 4.93
CA GLU A 40 17.23 -0.97 5.99
C GLU A 40 16.22 0.10 5.64
N ARG A 41 16.04 0.38 4.35
CA ARG A 41 15.15 1.46 3.92
C ARG A 41 14.48 1.06 2.62
N ALA A 42 13.18 1.25 2.57
CA ALA A 42 12.40 0.87 1.40
C ALA A 42 11.49 2.00 0.97
N ASP A 43 11.30 2.12 -0.34
CA ASP A 43 10.30 2.98 -0.94
C ASP A 43 9.24 2.08 -1.54
N VAL A 44 7.99 2.48 -1.38
CA VAL A 44 6.86 1.63 -1.72
C VAL A 44 5.95 2.36 -2.68
N VAL A 45 5.46 1.65 -3.68
CA VAL A 45 4.42 2.16 -4.57
C VAL A 45 3.25 1.19 -4.49
N VAL A 46 2.07 1.70 -4.20
CA VAL A 46 0.88 0.88 -4.08
C VAL A 46 -0.14 1.31 -5.13
N HIS A 47 -0.62 0.36 -5.91
CA HIS A 47 -1.65 0.60 -6.92
C HIS A 47 -2.96 0.03 -6.42
N LEU A 48 -4.01 0.85 -6.40
CA LEU A 48 -5.25 0.40 -5.82
C LEU A 48 -6.47 0.97 -6.53
N GLU A 49 -7.60 0.42 -6.15
CA GLU A 49 -8.89 0.86 -6.64
C GLU A 49 -9.68 1.40 -5.46
N LEU A 50 -10.34 2.52 -5.66
CA LEU A 50 -11.15 3.14 -4.62
C LEU A 50 -12.62 2.86 -4.82
N GLU A 51 -13.35 2.87 -3.72
CA GLU A 51 -14.79 2.79 -3.77
C GLU A 51 -15.36 4.09 -4.29
N TRP A 52 -16.50 4.00 -4.96
CA TRP A 52 -17.19 5.18 -5.43
C TRP A 52 -17.51 6.07 -4.23
N GLY A 53 -17.23 7.35 -4.39
CA GLY A 53 -17.52 8.31 -3.34
C GLY A 53 -16.43 8.48 -2.31
N ALA A 54 -15.41 7.64 -2.34
CA ALA A 54 -14.30 7.80 -1.42
C ALA A 54 -13.49 9.04 -1.77
N ALA A 55 -13.03 9.74 -0.74
CA ALA A 55 -12.20 10.93 -0.93
C ALA A 55 -10.76 10.48 -1.21
N ALA A 56 -10.33 10.60 -2.46
CA ALA A 56 -9.07 10.02 -2.90
C ALA A 56 -7.88 10.52 -2.08
N GLU A 57 -7.82 11.82 -1.80
CA GLU A 57 -6.71 12.37 -1.02
C GLU A 57 -6.68 11.79 0.39
N ASP A 58 -7.84 11.71 0.99
CA ASP A 58 -7.95 11.25 2.36
C ASP A 58 -7.58 9.77 2.46
N VAL A 59 -8.12 8.98 1.53
CA VAL A 59 -7.82 7.54 1.51
C VAL A 59 -6.35 7.31 1.23
N SER A 60 -5.78 8.04 0.28
CA SER A 60 -4.37 7.91 -0.05
C SER A 60 -3.48 8.20 1.15
N ARG A 61 -3.81 9.25 1.91
CA ARG A 61 -3.03 9.58 3.09
C ARG A 61 -3.11 8.45 4.12
N ARG A 62 -4.30 7.89 4.31
CA ARG A 62 -4.46 6.80 5.26
C ARG A 62 -3.71 5.56 4.81
N VAL A 63 -3.71 5.30 3.52
CA VAL A 63 -2.94 4.18 2.99
C VAL A 63 -1.46 4.39 3.26
N GLN A 64 -0.95 5.60 3.02
CA GLN A 64 0.44 5.90 3.28
C GLN A 64 0.80 5.65 4.73
N GLU A 65 -0.03 6.14 5.63
CA GLU A 65 0.21 5.97 7.06
C GLU A 65 0.15 4.51 7.48
N ARG A 66 -0.84 3.80 6.95
CA ARG A 66 -1.03 2.41 7.34
C ARG A 66 0.09 1.53 6.83
N VAL A 67 0.49 1.73 5.57
CA VAL A 67 1.58 0.95 4.99
C VAL A 67 2.88 1.22 5.72
N THR A 68 3.16 2.49 6.00
CA THR A 68 4.37 2.86 6.72
C THR A 68 4.42 2.18 8.08
N GLU A 69 3.35 2.31 8.83
CA GLU A 69 3.29 1.74 10.17
C GLU A 69 3.44 0.23 10.14
N TYR A 70 2.75 -0.39 9.21
CA TYR A 70 2.74 -1.84 9.12
C TYR A 70 4.14 -2.38 8.78
N LEU A 71 4.78 -1.79 7.78
CA LEU A 71 6.09 -2.25 7.37
C LEU A 71 7.16 -1.98 8.42
N GLU A 72 7.09 -0.84 9.08
CA GLU A 72 8.05 -0.54 10.12
C GLU A 72 7.93 -1.52 11.28
N ARG A 73 6.70 -1.91 11.59
CA ARG A 73 6.46 -2.83 12.68
C ARG A 73 6.81 -4.27 12.29
N MET A 74 6.35 -4.69 11.12
CA MET A 74 6.48 -6.09 10.74
C MET A 74 7.85 -6.44 10.18
N ALA A 75 8.47 -5.51 9.49
CA ALA A 75 9.73 -5.77 8.83
C ALA A 75 10.91 -5.06 9.48
N ASN A 76 10.64 -4.20 10.45
CA ASN A 76 11.67 -3.49 11.20
C ASN A 76 12.62 -2.74 10.28
N LEU A 77 12.06 -2.03 9.32
CA LEU A 77 12.85 -1.23 8.40
C LEU A 77 12.26 0.16 8.32
N GLU A 78 13.04 1.07 7.79
CA GLU A 78 12.60 2.45 7.60
C GLU A 78 11.90 2.57 6.25
N VAL A 79 10.72 3.17 6.25
CA VAL A 79 10.00 3.41 5.00
C VAL A 79 10.30 4.82 4.55
N GLY A 80 10.91 4.95 3.38
CA GLY A 80 11.28 6.25 2.86
C GLY A 80 10.11 6.99 2.29
N SER A 81 9.33 6.32 1.46
CA SER A 81 8.16 6.94 0.87
C SER A 81 7.14 5.86 0.54
N VAL A 82 5.88 6.24 0.54
CA VAL A 82 4.78 5.39 0.07
C VAL A 82 3.99 6.21 -0.94
N ASP A 83 4.09 5.82 -2.20
CA ASP A 83 3.35 6.46 -3.27
C ASP A 83 2.09 5.65 -3.54
N VAL A 84 0.96 6.33 -3.58
CA VAL A 84 -0.31 5.67 -3.83
C VAL A 84 -0.79 6.07 -5.21
N VAL A 85 -1.01 5.07 -6.06
CA VAL A 85 -1.52 5.29 -7.40
C VAL A 85 -2.93 4.75 -7.45
N VAL A 86 -3.89 5.63 -7.70
CA VAL A 86 -5.29 5.22 -7.83
C VAL A 86 -5.51 4.88 -9.30
N GLU A 87 -5.66 3.58 -9.56
CA GLU A 87 -5.82 3.11 -10.92
C GLU A 87 -7.25 3.17 -11.38
N ARG A 88 -8.18 3.04 -10.45
CA ARG A 88 -9.58 2.94 -10.81
C ARG A 88 -10.46 3.36 -9.65
N VAL A 89 -11.60 3.93 -9.97
CA VAL A 89 -12.63 4.25 -8.98
C VAL A 89 -13.86 3.45 -9.37
N GLY A 90 -14.49 2.85 -8.38
CA GLY A 90 -15.67 2.04 -8.63
C GLY A 90 -16.79 2.83 -9.26
N ALA A 91 -17.70 2.11 -9.89
CA ALA A 91 -18.84 2.73 -10.58
C ALA A 91 -19.82 3.32 -9.57
N SER A 92 -20.45 4.41 -9.98
CA SER A 92 -21.49 5.02 -9.16
C SER A 92 -22.63 4.03 -8.96
N PRO A 93 -23.07 3.82 -7.71
CA PRO A 93 -24.19 2.90 -7.48
C PRO A 93 -25.51 3.43 -8.01
N ALA A 94 -25.60 4.74 -8.23
CA ALA A 94 -26.83 5.32 -8.77
C ALA A 94 -26.92 5.12 -10.28
N LYS A 95 -25.86 4.69 -10.89
CA LYS A 95 -25.81 4.49 -12.32
C LYS A 95 -26.40 3.13 -12.66
N GLN A 96 -27.39 3.14 -13.48
CA GLN A 96 -28.07 1.92 -13.88
C GLN A 96 -27.94 1.69 -15.38
#